data_b216a872e220335e076c509354ae1fa3
#
_entry.id   b216a872e220335e076c509354ae1fa3
#
_cell.length_a   1.000
_cell.length_b   1.000
_cell.length_c   1.000
_cell.angle_alpha   90.00
_cell.angle_beta   90.00
_cell.angle_gamma   90.00
#
_symmetry.space_group_name_H-M   'P 1'
#
loop_
_entity.id
_entity.type
_entity.pdbx_description
1 polymer ?
#
loop_
_entity_poly.entity_id
_entity_poly.type
_entity_poly.pdbx_seq_one_letter_code
_entity_poly.pdbx_strand_id
1 'polypeptide(L)'
;MKCVHPRKAHRLMKEFLNCACDLFCEDEKVEILLKKGSCFSAESVDCVADCEELEIEYNFDQIWDEGANLFRTFWTKKYPMLKEFSDITLALLHELGHLETSDEVRKIFTFKDRHITWEAIDLLFDDDTEKNFQYFSMPDEASATKWGINWLADETHKKIALTFEKQFLACFQ
;
A
#
# COMPACT_ATOMS: atom_id res chain seq x y z
N MET A 1 -3.65 12.46 15.66
CA MET A 1 -4.16 11.32 16.48
C MET A 1 -2.96 10.57 17.04
N LYS A 2 -3.04 10.06 18.29
CA LYS A 2 -1.96 9.28 18.89
C LYS A 2 -2.39 7.82 19.04
N CYS A 3 -1.51 6.87 18.71
CA CYS A 3 -1.81 5.46 18.92
C CYS A 3 -1.74 5.12 20.41
N VAL A 4 -2.86 4.79 21.04
CA VAL A 4 -2.95 4.41 22.45
C VAL A 4 -2.86 2.89 22.68
N HIS A 5 -3.01 2.10 21.60
CA HIS A 5 -2.91 0.63 21.62
C HIS A 5 -1.97 0.08 20.55
N PRO A 6 -0.66 0.41 20.55
CA PRO A 6 0.26 0.09 19.46
C PRO A 6 0.41 -1.42 19.19
N ARG A 7 0.44 -2.25 20.23
CA ARG A 7 0.52 -3.71 20.06
C ARG A 7 -0.71 -4.30 19.39
N LYS A 8 -1.90 -3.74 19.69
CA LYS A 8 -3.14 -4.17 19.07
C LYS A 8 -3.20 -3.70 17.60
N ALA A 9 -2.82 -2.46 17.33
CA ALA A 9 -2.74 -1.92 15.98
C ALA A 9 -1.80 -2.74 15.08
N HIS A 10 -0.59 -3.06 15.58
CA HIS A 10 0.37 -3.93 14.89
C HIS A 10 -0.23 -5.30 14.55
N ARG A 11 -0.86 -5.96 15.53
CA ARG A 11 -1.50 -7.26 15.30
C ARG A 11 -2.59 -7.19 14.25
N LEU A 12 -3.45 -6.16 14.31
CA LEU A 12 -4.53 -5.97 13.35
C LEU A 12 -4.01 -5.77 11.93
N MET A 13 -2.92 -5.01 11.74
CA MET A 13 -2.28 -4.86 10.43
C MET A 13 -1.81 -6.21 9.89
N LYS A 14 -1.10 -6.98 10.72
CA LYS A 14 -0.60 -8.30 10.33
C LYS A 14 -1.74 -9.27 9.99
N GLU A 15 -2.80 -9.31 10.81
CA GLU A 15 -3.99 -10.14 10.58
C GLU A 15 -4.70 -9.75 9.27
N PHE A 16 -4.83 -8.45 9.00
CA PHE A 16 -5.45 -7.96 7.77
C PHE A 16 -4.64 -8.36 6.52
N LEU A 17 -3.33 -8.15 6.54
CA LEU A 17 -2.46 -8.47 5.42
C LEU A 17 -2.42 -9.98 5.16
N ASN A 18 -2.28 -10.81 6.20
CA ASN A 18 -2.36 -12.26 6.06
C ASN A 18 -3.69 -12.70 5.44
N CYS A 19 -4.81 -12.15 5.93
CA CYS A 19 -6.11 -12.47 5.40
C CYS A 19 -6.25 -12.06 3.91
N ALA A 20 -5.66 -10.93 3.52
CA ALA A 20 -5.69 -10.48 2.13
C ALA A 20 -4.79 -11.35 1.24
N CYS A 21 -3.64 -11.80 1.73
CA CYS A 21 -2.77 -12.76 1.03
C CYS A 21 -3.43 -14.14 0.89
N ASP A 22 -3.97 -14.70 1.97
CA ASP A 22 -4.57 -16.05 1.99
C ASP A 22 -5.73 -16.21 1.00
N LEU A 23 -6.36 -15.12 0.62
CA LEU A 23 -7.46 -15.12 -0.35
C LEU A 23 -7.00 -15.25 -1.81
N PHE A 24 -5.70 -15.06 -2.10
CA PHE A 24 -5.15 -15.06 -3.45
C PHE A 24 -3.96 -15.99 -3.66
N CYS A 25 -3.21 -16.29 -2.61
CA CYS A 25 -1.99 -17.09 -2.68
C CYS A 25 -2.24 -18.49 -2.09
N GLU A 26 -2.88 -19.40 -2.85
CA GLU A 26 -3.11 -20.78 -2.37
C GLU A 26 -1.79 -21.57 -2.24
N ASP A 27 -0.73 -21.21 -2.95
CA ASP A 27 0.52 -21.97 -3.05
C ASP A 27 1.79 -21.20 -2.67
N GLU A 28 1.74 -19.89 -2.43
CA GLU A 28 2.91 -19.06 -2.14
C GLU A 28 2.89 -18.54 -0.71
N LYS A 29 4.03 -18.65 -0.02
CA LYS A 29 4.17 -18.11 1.32
C LYS A 29 4.64 -16.66 1.22
N VAL A 30 3.78 -15.74 1.60
CA VAL A 30 4.16 -14.34 1.82
C VAL A 30 4.57 -14.15 3.28
N GLU A 31 5.81 -13.71 3.51
CA GLU A 31 6.26 -13.32 4.84
C GLU A 31 6.04 -11.82 5.04
N ILE A 32 5.23 -11.46 6.02
CA ILE A 32 4.92 -10.07 6.33
C ILE A 32 5.78 -9.62 7.51
N LEU A 33 6.71 -8.72 7.21
CA LEU A 33 7.61 -8.10 8.17
C LEU A 33 7.11 -6.70 8.53
N LEU A 34 6.70 -6.52 9.78
CA LEU A 34 6.30 -5.21 10.30
C LEU A 34 7.42 -4.64 11.16
N LYS A 35 8.07 -3.58 10.69
CA LYS A 35 9.15 -2.88 11.40
C LYS A 35 8.68 -1.53 11.92
N LYS A 36 9.07 -1.18 13.14
CA LYS A 36 8.86 0.17 13.66
C LYS A 36 9.94 1.08 13.11
N GLY A 37 9.55 2.11 12.38
CA GLY A 37 10.43 3.05 11.72
C GLY A 37 10.20 4.51 12.06
N SER A 38 10.75 5.39 11.25
CA SER A 38 10.65 6.84 11.39
C SER A 38 9.41 7.41 10.70
N CYS A 39 8.88 6.73 9.69
CA CYS A 39 7.69 7.11 8.91
C CYS A 39 6.80 5.89 8.67
N PHE A 40 5.69 6.08 7.99
CA PHE A 40 4.95 4.98 7.40
C PHE A 40 5.41 4.84 5.95
N SER A 41 6.10 3.77 5.67
CA SER A 41 6.44 3.35 4.31
C SER A 41 6.24 1.84 4.21
N ALA A 42 5.94 1.38 3.03
CA ALA A 42 5.83 -0.03 2.76
C ALA A 42 6.64 -0.32 1.49
N GLU A 43 7.41 -1.37 1.52
CA GLU A 43 8.21 -1.84 0.42
C GLU A 43 7.97 -3.33 0.23
N SER A 44 7.63 -3.71 -1.01
CA SER A 44 7.66 -5.11 -1.39
C SER A 44 9.11 -5.48 -1.72
N VAL A 45 9.63 -6.44 -1.01
CA VAL A 45 11.00 -6.94 -1.24
C VAL A 45 10.91 -8.27 -1.95
N ASP A 46 11.54 -8.36 -3.13
CA ASP A 46 11.68 -9.64 -3.81
C ASP A 46 12.55 -10.57 -3.03
N CYS A 47 12.02 -11.73 -2.78
CA CYS A 47 12.74 -12.74 -2.06
C CYS A 47 13.49 -13.74 -2.90
N VAL A 48 14.50 -14.25 -2.26
CA VAL A 48 15.33 -15.35 -2.66
C VAL A 48 14.53 -16.64 -2.57
N ALA A 49 14.32 -17.33 -3.70
CA ALA A 49 13.80 -18.69 -3.82
C ALA A 49 12.64 -19.08 -2.87
N ASP A 50 11.45 -19.15 -3.37
CA ASP A 50 10.25 -19.76 -2.79
C ASP A 50 9.48 -18.95 -1.71
N CYS A 51 9.80 -17.66 -1.48
CA CYS A 51 9.07 -16.84 -0.53
C CYS A 51 9.11 -15.36 -0.98
N GLU A 52 7.96 -14.73 -1.03
CA GLU A 52 7.85 -13.28 -1.20
C GLU A 52 7.80 -12.60 0.16
N GLU A 53 8.55 -11.52 0.32
CA GLU A 53 8.53 -10.71 1.55
C GLU A 53 7.84 -9.39 1.29
N LEU A 54 6.93 -9.02 2.17
CA LEU A 54 6.37 -7.68 2.27
C LEU A 54 6.88 -7.02 3.54
N GLU A 55 7.77 -6.05 3.39
CA GLU A 55 8.26 -5.26 4.51
C GLU A 55 7.46 -3.96 4.63
N ILE A 56 6.88 -3.73 5.80
CA ILE A 56 6.19 -2.48 6.12
C ILE A 56 6.90 -1.83 7.31
N GLU A 57 7.50 -0.67 7.04
CA GLU A 57 7.97 0.22 8.09
C GLU A 57 6.80 1.11 8.53
N TYR A 58 6.57 1.22 9.83
CA TYR A 58 5.47 2.03 10.35
C TYR A 58 5.88 2.90 11.53
N ASN A 59 5.27 4.08 11.58
CA ASN A 59 5.27 4.93 12.75
C ASN A 59 3.84 5.41 13.00
N PHE A 60 3.22 4.89 14.04
CA PHE A 60 1.83 5.24 14.34
C PHE A 60 1.59 6.70 14.72
N ASP A 61 2.64 7.45 15.02
CA ASP A 61 2.54 8.89 15.28
C ASP A 61 2.57 9.72 13.98
N GLN A 62 2.97 9.11 12.84
CA GLN A 62 3.12 9.75 11.54
C GLN A 62 2.26 9.13 10.41
N ILE A 63 1.35 8.24 10.75
CA ILE A 63 0.41 7.59 9.81
C ILE A 63 -0.42 8.60 8.98
N TRP A 64 -0.51 9.84 9.44
CA TRP A 64 -1.35 10.89 8.88
C TRP A 64 -0.51 12.00 8.26
N ASP A 65 0.64 11.68 7.69
CA ASP A 65 1.47 12.68 7.04
C ASP A 65 0.91 13.15 5.67
N GLU A 66 1.56 14.18 5.10
CA GLU A 66 1.11 14.81 3.86
C GLU A 66 1.23 13.87 2.64
N GLY A 67 2.19 12.94 2.64
CA GLY A 67 2.38 11.99 1.55
C GLY A 67 1.21 11.01 1.39
N ALA A 68 0.73 10.46 2.52
CA ALA A 68 -0.46 9.61 2.53
C ALA A 68 -1.71 10.37 2.04
N ASN A 69 -1.83 11.66 2.39
CA ASN A 69 -2.89 12.52 1.89
C ASN A 69 -2.85 12.73 0.37
N LEU A 70 -1.67 12.89 -0.21
CA LEU A 70 -1.51 13.06 -1.67
C LEU A 70 -1.90 11.80 -2.42
N PHE A 71 -1.44 10.64 -1.97
CA PHE A 71 -1.84 9.33 -2.50
C PHE A 71 -3.36 9.18 -2.50
N ARG A 72 -4.01 9.39 -1.37
CA ARG A 72 -5.46 9.31 -1.23
C ARG A 72 -6.18 10.31 -2.13
N THR A 73 -5.70 11.57 -2.17
CA THR A 73 -6.30 12.63 -2.99
C THR A 73 -6.28 12.27 -4.47
N PHE A 74 -5.17 11.76 -4.96
CA PHE A 74 -5.04 11.32 -6.35
C PHE A 74 -6.01 10.20 -6.68
N TRP A 75 -6.00 9.12 -5.90
CA TRP A 75 -6.78 7.93 -6.19
C TRP A 75 -8.27 8.08 -5.91
N THR A 76 -8.67 8.79 -4.86
CA THR A 76 -10.09 9.01 -4.56
C THR A 76 -10.75 10.00 -5.52
N LYS A 77 -9.98 10.87 -6.17
CA LYS A 77 -10.49 11.69 -7.28
C LYS A 77 -10.85 10.84 -8.49
N LYS A 78 -10.02 9.84 -8.79
CA LYS A 78 -10.21 8.91 -9.91
C LYS A 78 -11.22 7.80 -9.59
N TYR A 79 -11.22 7.33 -8.34
CA TYR A 79 -12.06 6.23 -7.84
C TYR A 79 -12.78 6.65 -6.55
N PRO A 80 -13.96 7.31 -6.65
CA PRO A 80 -14.66 7.88 -5.49
C PRO A 80 -15.03 6.89 -4.39
N MET A 81 -15.18 5.60 -4.72
CA MET A 81 -15.45 4.53 -3.76
C MET A 81 -14.38 4.39 -2.69
N LEU A 82 -13.14 4.75 -3.01
CA LEU A 82 -12.02 4.67 -2.07
C LEU A 82 -12.14 5.65 -0.89
N LYS A 83 -13.03 6.64 -0.97
CA LYS A 83 -13.29 7.58 0.14
C LYS A 83 -13.84 6.90 1.39
N GLU A 84 -14.38 5.70 1.26
CA GLU A 84 -14.88 4.92 2.39
C GLU A 84 -13.76 4.37 3.27
N PHE A 85 -12.51 4.37 2.79
CA PHE A 85 -11.35 3.77 3.45
C PHE A 85 -10.33 4.81 3.91
N SER A 86 -9.62 4.51 4.98
CA SER A 86 -8.50 5.31 5.45
C SER A 86 -7.26 5.11 4.59
N ASP A 87 -6.33 6.05 4.71
CA ASP A 87 -5.04 6.02 3.99
C ASP A 87 -4.26 4.74 4.29
N ILE A 88 -4.34 4.24 5.52
CA ILE A 88 -3.70 2.98 5.94
C ILE A 88 -4.24 1.78 5.16
N THR A 89 -5.56 1.63 5.10
CA THR A 89 -6.17 0.51 4.38
C THR A 89 -5.77 0.53 2.92
N LEU A 90 -5.80 1.72 2.31
CA LEU A 90 -5.41 1.89 0.91
C LEU A 90 -3.92 1.63 0.68
N ALA A 91 -3.04 2.12 1.56
CA ALA A 91 -1.61 1.88 1.46
C ALA A 91 -1.27 0.39 1.61
N LEU A 92 -1.83 -0.29 2.61
CA LEU A 92 -1.59 -1.73 2.80
C LEU A 92 -2.00 -2.56 1.59
N LEU A 93 -3.16 -2.26 1.00
CA LEU A 93 -3.61 -2.96 -0.22
C LEU A 93 -2.79 -2.59 -1.45
N HIS A 94 -2.27 -1.37 -1.51
CA HIS A 94 -1.37 -0.94 -2.58
C HIS A 94 -0.06 -1.74 -2.55
N GLU A 95 0.55 -1.90 -1.39
CA GLU A 95 1.80 -2.65 -1.26
C GLU A 95 1.62 -4.15 -1.57
N LEU A 96 0.51 -4.74 -1.13
CA LEU A 96 0.15 -6.09 -1.58
C LEU A 96 0.00 -6.14 -3.10
N GLY A 97 -0.58 -5.12 -3.68
CA GLY A 97 -0.70 -5.01 -5.13
C GLY A 97 0.63 -5.01 -5.87
N HIS A 98 1.70 -4.46 -5.27
CA HIS A 98 3.04 -4.56 -5.84
C HIS A 98 3.53 -6.01 -5.89
N LEU A 99 3.33 -6.79 -4.84
CA LEU A 99 3.66 -8.22 -4.85
C LEU A 99 2.91 -8.94 -5.97
N GLU A 100 1.59 -8.82 -5.97
CA GLU A 100 0.70 -9.53 -6.88
C GLU A 100 0.87 -9.17 -8.37
N THR A 101 1.38 -7.98 -8.66
CA THR A 101 1.52 -7.51 -10.04
C THR A 101 2.97 -7.42 -10.52
N SER A 102 3.93 -7.70 -9.65
CA SER A 102 5.36 -7.49 -9.91
C SER A 102 5.85 -8.19 -11.17
N ASP A 103 5.55 -9.46 -11.33
CA ASP A 103 6.00 -10.28 -12.46
C ASP A 103 5.47 -9.81 -13.82
N GLU A 104 4.21 -9.38 -13.85
CA GLU A 104 3.60 -8.89 -15.08
C GLU A 104 4.13 -7.50 -15.43
N VAL A 105 4.24 -6.63 -14.45
CA VAL A 105 4.72 -5.26 -14.63
C VAL A 105 6.17 -5.24 -15.07
N ARG A 106 7.05 -6.07 -14.47
CA ARG A 106 8.48 -6.14 -14.81
C ARG A 106 8.75 -6.56 -16.26
N LYS A 107 7.84 -7.24 -16.90
CA LYS A 107 7.94 -7.59 -18.34
C LYS A 107 7.83 -6.37 -19.25
N ILE A 108 7.17 -5.31 -18.80
CA ILE A 108 6.87 -4.09 -19.58
C ILE A 108 7.48 -2.82 -19.00
N PHE A 109 7.82 -2.83 -17.71
CA PHE A 109 8.39 -1.69 -16.98
C PHE A 109 9.43 -2.19 -15.97
N THR A 110 10.69 -2.11 -16.36
CA THR A 110 11.80 -2.64 -15.57
C THR A 110 12.23 -1.66 -14.48
N PHE A 111 13.05 -2.10 -13.52
CA PHE A 111 13.68 -1.21 -12.54
C PHE A 111 14.47 -0.06 -13.19
N LYS A 112 15.09 -0.31 -14.33
CA LYS A 112 15.78 0.74 -15.09
C LYS A 112 14.80 1.77 -15.64
N ASP A 113 13.66 1.32 -16.17
CA ASP A 113 12.63 2.21 -16.68
C ASP A 113 12.04 3.05 -15.55
N ARG A 114 11.77 2.45 -14.38
CA ARG A 114 11.32 3.15 -13.18
C ARG A 114 12.29 4.25 -12.77
N HIS A 115 13.57 3.94 -12.67
CA HIS A 115 14.61 4.90 -12.30
C HIS A 115 14.68 6.07 -13.27
N ILE A 116 14.75 5.79 -14.59
CA ILE A 116 14.78 6.82 -15.62
C ILE A 116 13.52 7.69 -15.59
N THR A 117 12.37 7.07 -15.38
CA THR A 117 11.08 7.79 -15.32
C THR A 117 11.04 8.70 -14.10
N TRP A 118 11.50 8.21 -12.95
CA TRP A 118 11.57 9.02 -11.73
C TRP A 118 12.52 10.22 -11.88
N GLU A 119 13.72 10.02 -12.42
CA GLU A 119 14.66 11.11 -12.72
C GLU A 119 14.05 12.14 -13.68
N ALA A 120 13.31 11.68 -14.69
CA ALA A 120 12.63 12.58 -15.61
C ALA A 120 11.51 13.39 -14.93
N ILE A 121 10.74 12.76 -14.04
CA ILE A 121 9.71 13.46 -13.25
C ILE A 121 10.37 14.54 -12.37
N ASP A 122 11.45 14.20 -11.68
CA ASP A 122 12.15 15.13 -10.80
C ASP A 122 12.73 16.34 -11.54
N LEU A 123 13.18 16.12 -12.77
CA LEU A 123 13.71 17.19 -13.63
C LEU A 123 12.64 18.07 -14.30
N LEU A 124 11.48 17.50 -14.59
CA LEU A 124 10.43 18.18 -15.39
C LEU A 124 9.42 18.94 -14.53
N PHE A 125 9.27 18.57 -13.28
CA PHE A 125 8.29 19.15 -12.38
C PHE A 125 8.98 19.77 -11.16
N ASP A 126 8.64 21.00 -10.83
CA ASP A 126 9.15 21.68 -9.63
C ASP A 126 8.21 21.51 -8.43
N ASP A 127 6.91 21.29 -8.68
CA ASP A 127 5.89 21.14 -7.65
C ASP A 127 5.81 19.71 -7.13
N ASP A 128 5.98 19.51 -5.84
CA ASP A 128 5.98 18.19 -5.21
C ASP A 128 4.63 17.44 -5.35
N THR A 129 3.52 18.18 -5.44
CA THR A 129 2.20 17.58 -5.66
C THR A 129 2.11 16.98 -7.05
N GLU A 130 2.60 17.71 -8.06
CA GLU A 130 2.64 17.22 -9.45
C GLU A 130 3.61 16.05 -9.59
N LYS A 131 4.81 16.13 -8.99
CA LYS A 131 5.76 15.00 -8.95
C LYS A 131 5.10 13.73 -8.41
N ASN A 132 4.40 13.83 -7.28
CA ASN A 132 3.71 12.69 -6.68
C ASN A 132 2.59 12.16 -7.59
N PHE A 133 1.85 13.03 -8.27
CA PHE A 133 0.80 12.58 -9.21
C PHE A 133 1.39 11.84 -10.41
N GLN A 134 2.53 12.28 -10.91
CA GLN A 134 3.25 11.57 -11.98
C GLN A 134 3.82 10.24 -11.47
N TYR A 135 4.38 10.21 -10.27
CA TYR A 135 4.85 8.99 -9.61
C TYR A 135 3.72 7.95 -9.50
N PHE A 136 2.57 8.32 -8.90
CA PHE A 136 1.42 7.41 -8.76
C PHE A 136 0.82 6.95 -10.11
N SER A 137 1.22 7.57 -11.20
CA SER A 137 0.79 7.19 -12.56
C SER A 137 1.77 6.25 -13.26
N MET A 138 2.93 5.94 -12.66
CA MET A 138 3.85 4.94 -13.20
C MET A 138 3.15 3.58 -13.32
N PRO A 139 3.55 2.74 -14.27
CA PRO A 139 2.88 1.46 -14.54
C PRO A 139 2.82 0.53 -13.32
N ASP A 140 3.87 0.46 -12.53
CA ASP A 140 3.95 -0.34 -11.31
C ASP A 140 3.02 0.19 -10.21
N GLU A 141 3.07 1.49 -9.93
CA GLU A 141 2.21 2.16 -8.94
C GLU A 141 0.73 2.07 -9.32
N ALA A 142 0.44 2.29 -10.61
CA ALA A 142 -0.92 2.22 -11.13
C ALA A 142 -1.48 0.78 -11.11
N SER A 143 -0.63 -0.23 -11.39
CA SER A 143 -1.04 -1.64 -11.36
C SER A 143 -1.30 -2.10 -9.94
N ALA A 144 -0.41 -1.77 -8.99
CA ALA A 144 -0.58 -2.08 -7.58
C ALA A 144 -1.89 -1.48 -7.03
N THR A 145 -2.14 -0.19 -7.30
CA THR A 145 -3.39 0.44 -6.88
C THR A 145 -4.61 -0.17 -7.53
N LYS A 146 -4.55 -0.51 -8.83
CA LYS A 146 -5.66 -1.15 -9.53
C LYS A 146 -5.99 -2.51 -8.95
N TRP A 147 -4.97 -3.27 -8.55
CA TRP A 147 -5.16 -4.54 -7.84
C TRP A 147 -5.95 -4.32 -6.54
N GLY A 148 -5.53 -3.39 -5.68
CA GLY A 148 -6.23 -3.07 -4.43
C GLY A 148 -7.68 -2.61 -4.65
N ILE A 149 -7.95 -1.83 -5.72
CA ILE A 149 -9.31 -1.42 -6.10
C ILE A 149 -10.15 -2.63 -6.49
N ASN A 150 -9.62 -3.54 -7.29
CA ASN A 150 -10.32 -4.76 -7.71
C ASN A 150 -10.59 -5.66 -6.51
N TRP A 151 -9.64 -5.76 -5.57
CA TRP A 151 -9.80 -6.50 -4.34
C TRP A 151 -10.97 -5.93 -3.50
N LEU A 152 -11.06 -4.61 -3.36
CA LEU A 152 -12.15 -3.92 -2.65
C LEU A 152 -13.50 -3.95 -3.40
N ALA A 153 -13.52 -4.31 -4.67
CA ALA A 153 -14.77 -4.46 -5.42
C ALA A 153 -15.57 -5.70 -5.03
N ASP A 154 -14.94 -6.72 -4.43
CA ASP A 154 -15.63 -7.86 -3.85
C ASP A 154 -16.25 -7.48 -2.50
N GLU A 155 -17.54 -7.81 -2.31
CA GLU A 155 -18.29 -7.43 -1.12
C GLU A 155 -17.78 -8.13 0.16
N THR A 156 -17.19 -9.30 0.05
CA THR A 156 -16.60 -10.01 1.19
C THR A 156 -15.31 -9.34 1.62
N HIS A 157 -14.43 -9.04 0.66
CA HIS A 157 -13.18 -8.33 0.88
C HIS A 157 -13.42 -6.93 1.44
N LYS A 158 -14.39 -6.22 0.88
CA LYS A 158 -14.82 -4.91 1.38
C LYS A 158 -15.21 -4.97 2.85
N LYS A 159 -15.99 -5.97 3.26
CA LYS A 159 -16.36 -6.17 4.67
C LYS A 159 -15.17 -6.44 5.58
N ILE A 160 -14.20 -7.23 5.09
CA ILE A 160 -12.95 -7.48 5.81
C ILE A 160 -12.20 -6.17 6.03
N ALA A 161 -11.99 -5.38 4.97
CA ALA A 161 -11.33 -4.08 5.04
C ALA A 161 -12.01 -3.11 6.02
N LEU A 162 -13.33 -2.96 5.93
CA LEU A 162 -14.10 -2.10 6.83
C LEU A 162 -14.05 -2.58 8.29
N THR A 163 -13.99 -3.89 8.51
CA THR A 163 -13.86 -4.47 9.86
C THR A 163 -12.47 -4.18 10.44
N PHE A 164 -11.42 -4.38 9.65
CA PHE A 164 -10.06 -4.00 10.00
C PHE A 164 -9.98 -2.52 10.36
N GLU A 165 -10.45 -1.65 9.48
CA GLU A 165 -10.41 -0.20 9.65
C GLU A 165 -11.07 0.26 10.93
N LYS A 166 -12.29 -0.20 11.18
CA LYS A 166 -13.03 0.10 12.42
C LYS A 166 -12.23 -0.29 13.66
N GLN A 167 -11.62 -1.48 13.66
CA GLN A 167 -10.86 -1.97 14.81
C GLN A 167 -9.51 -1.26 14.94
N PHE A 168 -8.87 -0.95 13.82
CA PHE A 168 -7.59 -0.26 13.77
C PHE A 168 -7.72 1.18 14.25
N LEU A 169 -8.68 1.93 13.72
CA LEU A 169 -8.94 3.32 14.13
C LEU A 169 -9.31 3.44 15.61
N ALA A 170 -9.94 2.43 16.19
CA ALA A 170 -10.21 2.37 17.64
C ALA A 170 -8.93 2.25 18.51
N CYS A 171 -7.77 2.02 17.89
CA CYS A 171 -6.49 2.04 18.60
C CYS A 171 -5.90 3.47 18.77
N PHE A 172 -6.55 4.47 18.19
CA PHE A 172 -6.10 5.87 18.19
C PHE A 172 -7.09 6.79 18.92
N GLN A 173 -6.54 7.87 19.52
CA GLN A 173 -7.29 8.95 20.18
C GLN A 173 -6.75 10.32 19.77
#